data_66e35e35a43514fb19d50abe3b7db50b
#
_entry.id   66e35e35a43514fb19d50abe3b7db50b
#
_cell.length_a   1.000
_cell.length_b   1.000
_cell.length_c   1.000
_cell.angle_alpha   90.00
_cell.angle_beta   90.00
_cell.angle_gamma   90.00
#
_symmetry.space_group_name_H-M   'P 1'
#
loop_
_entity.id
_entity.type
_entity.pdbx_description
1 polymer ?
#
loop_
_entity_poly.entity_id
_entity_poly.type
_entity_poly.pdbx_seq_one_letter_code
_entity_poly.pdbx_strand_id
1 'polypeptide(L)'
;MISAPRLIQGLIIFSTILGVFFLWQARPLLPSDVFDILTFGWVLFVADSILTFVRPRISYYFGLVLAIIALSETLAQPEHYALVENGNVPATIILVLGSVAQALLICAVLWYIISERRKDPWAWPGAELPA
;
A
#
# COMPACT_ATOMS: atom_id res chain seq x y z
N MET A 1 15.23 17.26 1.77
CA MET A 1 15.26 15.79 1.84
C MET A 1 13.99 15.30 2.53
N ILE A 2 13.35 14.30 1.97
CA ILE A 2 12.10 13.76 2.51
C ILE A 2 12.44 12.82 3.67
N SER A 3 11.78 13.02 4.82
CA SER A 3 11.95 12.11 5.96
C SER A 3 11.21 10.79 5.70
N ALA A 4 11.64 9.70 6.37
CA ALA A 4 10.99 8.40 6.23
C ALA A 4 9.50 8.46 6.57
N PRO A 5 9.05 9.11 7.66
CA PRO A 5 7.62 9.23 7.95
C PRO A 5 6.82 9.91 6.83
N ARG A 6 7.36 10.95 6.23
CA ARG A 6 6.68 11.63 5.12
C ARG A 6 6.64 10.79 3.86
N LEU A 7 7.71 10.06 3.61
CA LEU A 7 7.74 9.13 2.47
C LEU A 7 6.68 8.04 2.64
N ILE A 8 6.57 7.46 3.83
CA ILE A 8 5.57 6.43 4.13
C ILE A 8 4.17 7.00 3.94
N GLN A 9 3.90 8.17 4.50
CA GLN A 9 2.60 8.84 4.36
C GLN A 9 2.27 9.09 2.89
N GLY A 10 3.24 9.61 2.13
CA GLY A 10 3.06 9.87 0.71
C GLY A 10 2.78 8.61 -0.08
N LEU A 11 3.47 7.51 0.24
CA LEU A 11 3.26 6.22 -0.44
C LEU A 11 1.88 5.64 -0.14
N ILE A 12 1.41 5.75 1.11
CA ILE A 12 0.07 5.28 1.49
C ILE A 12 -0.99 6.06 0.73
N ILE A 13 -0.88 7.39 0.70
CA ILE A 13 -1.83 8.24 -0.01
C ILE A 13 -1.77 7.97 -1.52
N PHE A 14 -0.58 7.85 -2.08
CA PHE A 14 -0.39 7.55 -3.50
C PHE A 14 -1.03 6.21 -3.87
N SER A 15 -0.83 5.19 -3.02
CA SER A 15 -1.45 3.87 -3.24
C SER A 15 -2.97 3.96 -3.22
N THR A 16 -3.53 4.78 -2.34
CA THR A 16 -4.98 5.00 -2.26
C THR A 16 -5.50 5.65 -3.54
N ILE A 17 -4.80 6.66 -4.04
CA ILE A 17 -5.17 7.35 -5.29
C ILE A 17 -5.08 6.40 -6.48
N LEU A 18 -3.98 5.65 -6.58
CA LEU A 18 -3.82 4.64 -7.65
C LEU A 18 -4.93 3.60 -7.59
N GLY A 19 -5.34 3.22 -6.37
CA GLY A 19 -6.42 2.27 -6.18
C GLY A 19 -7.73 2.71 -6.82
N VAL A 20 -8.05 3.99 -6.74
CA VAL A 20 -9.26 4.53 -7.40
C VAL A 20 -9.21 4.28 -8.89
N PHE A 21 -8.09 4.62 -9.52
CA PHE A 21 -7.93 4.44 -10.96
C PHE A 21 -7.93 2.96 -11.33
N PHE A 22 -7.26 2.13 -10.52
CA PHE A 22 -7.21 0.70 -10.76
C PHE A 22 -8.61 0.08 -10.67
N LEU A 23 -9.40 0.41 -9.66
CA LEU A 23 -10.75 -0.11 -9.51
C LEU A 23 -11.63 0.32 -10.67
N TRP A 24 -11.50 1.56 -11.11
CA TRP A 24 -12.27 2.03 -12.25
C TRP A 24 -11.93 1.23 -13.50
N GLN A 25 -10.65 1.01 -13.79
CA GLN A 25 -10.20 0.23 -14.94
C GLN A 25 -10.59 -1.24 -14.83
N ALA A 26 -10.54 -1.80 -13.63
CA ALA A 26 -10.74 -3.23 -13.40
C ALA A 26 -12.22 -3.63 -13.36
N ARG A 27 -13.10 -2.70 -13.02
CA ARG A 27 -14.52 -3.00 -12.80
C ARG A 27 -15.17 -3.81 -13.93
N PRO A 28 -15.03 -3.43 -15.22
CA PRO A 28 -15.61 -4.21 -16.31
C PRO A 28 -14.81 -5.46 -16.69
N LEU A 29 -13.59 -5.63 -16.16
CA LEU A 29 -12.65 -6.65 -16.64
C LEU A 29 -12.47 -7.80 -15.67
N LEU A 30 -12.81 -7.62 -14.39
CA LEU A 30 -12.59 -8.63 -13.36
C LEU A 30 -13.90 -9.25 -12.90
N PRO A 31 -13.87 -10.54 -12.45
CA PRO A 31 -15.03 -11.14 -11.79
C PRO A 31 -15.45 -10.32 -10.57
N SER A 32 -16.74 -10.35 -10.24
CA SER A 32 -17.27 -9.53 -9.15
C SER A 32 -16.67 -9.88 -7.78
N ASP A 33 -16.37 -11.14 -7.53
CA ASP A 33 -15.75 -11.56 -6.28
C ASP A 33 -14.32 -11.00 -6.12
N VAL A 34 -13.53 -11.02 -7.19
CA VAL A 34 -12.19 -10.43 -7.20
C VAL A 34 -12.29 -8.92 -7.02
N PHE A 35 -13.22 -8.28 -7.74
CA PHE A 35 -13.44 -6.84 -7.63
C PHE A 35 -13.84 -6.44 -6.22
N ASP A 36 -14.70 -7.22 -5.56
CA ASP A 36 -15.14 -6.92 -4.19
C ASP A 36 -13.98 -7.01 -3.20
N ILE A 37 -13.09 -7.99 -3.36
CA ILE A 37 -11.90 -8.12 -2.53
C ILE A 37 -10.99 -6.91 -2.71
N LEU A 38 -10.76 -6.48 -3.95
CA LEU A 38 -9.95 -5.31 -4.25
C LEU A 38 -10.56 -4.03 -3.68
N THR A 39 -11.87 -3.89 -3.77
CA THR A 39 -12.59 -2.75 -3.21
C THR A 39 -12.44 -2.71 -1.68
N PHE A 40 -12.57 -3.85 -1.02
CA PHE A 40 -12.37 -3.95 0.42
C PHE A 40 -10.95 -3.52 0.81
N GLY A 41 -9.94 -4.02 0.08
CA GLY A 41 -8.56 -3.63 0.31
C GLY A 41 -8.34 -2.12 0.11
N TRP A 42 -8.96 -1.55 -0.89
CA TRP A 42 -8.90 -0.11 -1.14
C TRP A 42 -9.51 0.69 0.01
N VAL A 43 -10.66 0.25 0.53
CA VAL A 43 -11.29 0.90 1.68
C VAL A 43 -10.34 0.90 2.89
N LEU A 44 -9.61 -0.19 3.09
CA LEU A 44 -8.61 -0.26 4.16
C LEU A 44 -7.48 0.75 3.92
N PHE A 45 -7.05 0.96 2.68
CA PHE A 45 -6.05 1.98 2.36
C PHE A 45 -6.57 3.39 2.60
N VAL A 46 -7.85 3.65 2.32
CA VAL A 46 -8.48 4.93 2.65
C VAL A 46 -8.44 5.16 4.16
N ALA A 47 -8.82 4.16 4.93
CA ALA A 47 -8.77 4.24 6.39
C ALA A 47 -7.36 4.48 6.88
N ASP A 48 -6.37 3.79 6.30
CA ASP A 48 -4.97 3.97 6.68
C ASP A 48 -4.47 5.36 6.31
N SER A 49 -4.88 5.90 5.17
CA SER A 49 -4.53 7.27 4.78
C SER A 49 -5.02 8.30 5.79
N ILE A 50 -6.24 8.13 6.28
CA ILE A 50 -6.79 8.98 7.33
C ILE A 50 -5.98 8.78 8.62
N LEU A 51 -5.65 7.55 8.93
CA LEU A 51 -4.91 7.19 10.14
C LEU A 51 -3.52 7.84 10.17
N THR A 52 -2.91 8.11 9.01
CA THR A 52 -1.60 8.77 8.96
C THR A 52 -1.61 10.15 9.61
N PHE A 53 -2.76 10.81 9.66
CA PHE A 53 -2.90 12.13 10.27
C PHE A 53 -3.26 12.05 11.74
N VAL A 54 -3.83 10.94 12.19
CA VAL A 54 -4.34 10.79 13.55
C VAL A 54 -3.36 10.00 14.42
N ARG A 55 -2.94 8.85 13.93
CA ARG A 55 -2.01 7.97 14.64
C ARG A 55 -0.98 7.40 13.67
N PRO A 56 0.02 8.21 13.32
CA PRO A 56 0.96 7.85 12.24
C PRO A 56 1.70 6.53 12.48
N ARG A 57 2.09 6.22 13.69
CA ARG A 57 2.83 4.99 13.95
C ARG A 57 2.00 3.75 13.73
N ILE A 58 0.75 3.76 14.19
CA ILE A 58 -0.21 2.67 13.95
C ILE A 58 -0.45 2.56 12.45
N SER A 59 -0.61 3.69 11.77
CA SER A 59 -0.80 3.74 10.33
C SER A 59 0.37 3.08 9.57
N TYR A 60 1.60 3.31 9.99
CA TYR A 60 2.77 2.73 9.31
C TYR A 60 2.76 1.21 9.40
N TYR A 61 2.48 0.64 10.57
CA TYR A 61 2.39 -0.81 10.71
C TYR A 61 1.19 -1.38 9.95
N PHE A 62 0.06 -0.70 10.03
CA PHE A 62 -1.12 -1.09 9.28
C PHE A 62 -0.84 -1.05 7.78
N GLY A 63 -0.19 0.01 7.31
CA GLY A 63 0.21 0.17 5.92
C GLY A 63 1.16 -0.92 5.45
N LEU A 64 2.09 -1.35 6.32
CA LEU A 64 3.00 -2.46 6.01
C LEU A 64 2.22 -3.74 5.76
N VAL A 65 1.27 -4.07 6.65
CA VAL A 65 0.43 -5.26 6.50
C VAL A 65 -0.39 -5.18 5.21
N LEU A 66 -1.02 -4.02 4.97
CA LEU A 66 -1.81 -3.82 3.75
C LEU A 66 -0.95 -3.94 2.49
N ALA A 67 0.26 -3.40 2.51
CA ALA A 67 1.15 -3.47 1.36
C ALA A 67 1.58 -4.91 1.07
N ILE A 68 1.87 -5.70 2.10
CA ILE A 68 2.21 -7.11 1.94
C ILE A 68 1.03 -7.88 1.35
N ILE A 69 -0.16 -7.67 1.88
CA ILE A 69 -1.37 -8.32 1.39
C ILE A 69 -1.66 -7.91 -0.06
N ALA A 70 -1.59 -6.60 -0.34
CA ALA A 70 -1.88 -6.08 -1.67
C ALA A 70 -0.89 -6.60 -2.71
N LEU A 71 0.39 -6.63 -2.39
CA LEU A 71 1.41 -7.11 -3.30
C LEU A 71 1.27 -8.62 -3.53
N SER A 72 1.02 -9.39 -2.46
CA SER A 72 0.78 -10.82 -2.56
C SER A 72 -0.45 -11.13 -3.42
N GLU A 73 -1.54 -10.38 -3.23
CA GLU A 73 -2.75 -10.52 -4.02
C GLU A 73 -2.48 -10.19 -5.49
N THR A 74 -1.77 -9.10 -5.75
CA THR A 74 -1.44 -8.69 -7.12
C THR A 74 -0.61 -9.75 -7.83
N LEU A 75 0.40 -10.30 -7.16
CA LEU A 75 1.28 -11.28 -7.77
C LEU A 75 0.65 -12.67 -7.90
N ALA A 76 -0.29 -13.00 -7.02
CA ALA A 76 -0.90 -14.32 -6.97
C ALA A 76 -2.12 -14.48 -7.89
N GLN A 77 -2.82 -13.39 -8.24
CA GLN A 77 -4.05 -13.46 -9.00
C GLN A 77 -3.78 -13.53 -10.51
N PRO A 78 -4.23 -14.59 -11.19
CA PRO A 78 -4.04 -14.71 -12.64
C PRO A 78 -4.81 -13.65 -13.43
N GLU A 79 -5.88 -13.10 -12.89
CA GLU A 79 -6.68 -12.07 -13.55
C GLU A 79 -5.88 -10.80 -13.81
N HIS A 80 -4.92 -10.47 -12.95
CA HIS A 80 -4.06 -9.32 -13.15
C HIS A 80 -3.13 -9.51 -14.34
N TYR A 81 -2.61 -10.72 -14.51
CA TYR A 81 -1.73 -11.03 -15.65
C TYR A 81 -2.52 -11.07 -16.95
N ALA A 82 -3.77 -11.46 -16.91
CA ALA A 82 -4.64 -11.44 -18.08
C ALA A 82 -4.83 -10.03 -18.62
N LEU A 83 -4.90 -9.02 -17.75
CA LEU A 83 -4.98 -7.62 -18.18
C LEU A 83 -3.75 -7.21 -18.99
N VAL A 84 -2.57 -7.65 -18.57
CA VAL A 84 -1.31 -7.39 -19.26
C VAL A 84 -1.28 -8.12 -20.60
N GLU A 85 -1.64 -9.40 -20.61
CA GLU A 85 -1.64 -10.23 -21.80
C GLU A 85 -2.63 -9.72 -22.87
N ASN A 86 -3.74 -9.15 -22.44
CA ASN A 86 -4.74 -8.58 -23.34
C ASN A 86 -4.34 -7.21 -23.91
N GLY A 87 -3.16 -6.71 -23.54
CA GLY A 87 -2.66 -5.45 -24.07
C GLY A 87 -3.34 -4.21 -23.53
N ASN A 88 -3.98 -4.31 -22.35
CA ASN A 88 -4.61 -3.15 -21.72
C ASN A 88 -3.52 -2.27 -21.10
N VAL A 89 -3.03 -1.30 -21.86
CA VAL A 89 -1.92 -0.43 -21.45
C VAL A 89 -2.22 0.35 -20.18
N PRO A 90 -3.38 1.04 -20.05
CA PRO A 90 -3.65 1.75 -18.79
C PRO A 90 -3.65 0.84 -17.57
N ALA A 91 -4.27 -0.33 -17.66
CA ALA A 91 -4.30 -1.28 -16.54
C ALA A 91 -2.90 -1.81 -16.22
N THR A 92 -2.08 -2.07 -17.24
CA THR A 92 -0.70 -2.53 -17.07
C THR A 92 0.12 -1.47 -16.35
N ILE A 93 0.01 -0.21 -16.74
CA ILE A 93 0.75 0.90 -16.10
C ILE A 93 0.35 1.01 -14.63
N ILE A 94 -0.94 0.99 -14.34
CA ILE A 94 -1.43 1.10 -12.96
C ILE A 94 -0.97 -0.10 -12.13
N LEU A 95 -1.00 -1.30 -12.70
CA LEU A 95 -0.56 -2.52 -12.02
C LEU A 95 0.93 -2.44 -11.66
N VAL A 96 1.77 -2.02 -12.59
CA VAL A 96 3.21 -1.87 -12.36
C VAL A 96 3.49 -0.79 -11.33
N LEU A 97 2.88 0.39 -11.48
CA LEU A 97 3.06 1.49 -10.52
C LEU A 97 2.59 1.11 -9.14
N GLY A 98 1.45 0.42 -9.04
CA GLY A 98 0.93 -0.05 -7.76
C GLY A 98 1.85 -1.06 -7.10
N SER A 99 2.38 -2.00 -7.86
CA SER A 99 3.31 -3.00 -7.33
C SER A 99 4.59 -2.34 -6.84
N VAL A 100 5.16 -1.40 -7.60
CA VAL A 100 6.34 -0.66 -7.19
C VAL A 100 6.06 0.17 -5.94
N ALA A 101 4.91 0.84 -5.88
CA ALA A 101 4.53 1.63 -4.72
C ALA A 101 4.42 0.76 -3.46
N GLN A 102 3.83 -0.44 -3.57
CA GLN A 102 3.73 -1.35 -2.42
C GLN A 102 5.11 -1.85 -1.97
N ALA A 103 5.96 -2.21 -2.91
CA ALA A 103 7.33 -2.63 -2.58
C ALA A 103 8.10 -1.51 -1.88
N LEU A 104 7.99 -0.28 -2.38
CA LEU A 104 8.62 0.88 -1.76
C LEU A 104 8.06 1.15 -0.37
N LEU A 105 6.76 1.00 -0.19
CA LEU A 105 6.11 1.18 1.11
C LEU A 105 6.62 0.16 2.12
N ILE A 106 6.71 -1.11 1.72
CA ILE A 106 7.27 -2.16 2.58
C ILE A 106 8.70 -1.80 2.98
N CYS A 107 9.53 -1.44 2.03
CA CYS A 107 10.93 -1.07 2.29
C CYS A 107 11.03 0.15 3.19
N ALA A 108 10.21 1.17 2.96
CA ALA A 108 10.23 2.41 3.74
C ALA A 108 9.82 2.17 5.20
N VAL A 109 8.78 1.36 5.42
CA VAL A 109 8.32 1.04 6.77
C VAL A 109 9.36 0.19 7.50
N LEU A 110 9.92 -0.82 6.82
CA LEU A 110 10.97 -1.64 7.43
C LEU A 110 12.20 -0.79 7.78
N TRP A 111 12.59 0.13 6.90
CA TRP A 111 13.68 1.06 7.20
C TRP A 111 13.37 1.92 8.41
N TYR A 112 12.15 2.43 8.51
CA TYR A 112 11.69 3.21 9.67
C TYR A 112 11.79 2.39 10.95
N ILE A 113 11.31 1.16 10.95
CA ILE A 113 11.35 0.27 12.11
C ILE A 113 12.80 0.01 12.52
N ILE A 114 13.66 -0.33 11.57
CA ILE A 114 15.08 -0.60 11.85
C ILE A 114 15.76 0.63 12.41
N SER A 115 15.50 1.82 11.86
CA SER A 115 16.08 3.07 12.31
C SER A 115 15.67 3.40 13.74
N GLU A 116 14.40 3.20 14.08
CA GLU A 116 13.91 3.42 15.44
C GLU A 116 14.53 2.43 16.42
N ARG A 117 14.67 1.17 16.00
CA ARG A 117 15.32 0.13 16.84
C ARG A 117 16.79 0.42 17.09
N ARG A 118 17.47 1.02 16.12
CA ARG A 118 18.89 1.41 16.29
C ARG A 118 19.06 2.51 17.32
N LYS A 119 18.07 3.43 17.39
CA LYS A 119 18.11 4.51 18.39
C LYS A 119 17.91 3.98 19.80
N ASP A 120 16.99 3.02 19.96
CA ASP A 120 16.70 2.38 21.23
C ASP A 120 16.26 0.94 20.98
N PRO A 121 17.20 -0.03 21.02
CA PRO A 121 16.87 -1.43 20.72
C PRO A 121 15.85 -2.04 21.68
N TRP A 122 15.69 -1.48 22.85
CA TRP A 122 14.79 -1.99 23.87
C TRP A 122 13.42 -1.33 23.87
N ALA A 123 13.28 -0.24 23.11
CA ALA A 123 12.00 0.44 23.02
C ALA A 123 11.03 -0.33 22.14
N TRP A 124 9.78 -0.41 22.59
CA TRP A 124 8.72 -0.93 21.75
C TRP A 124 8.45 0.08 20.64
N PRO A 125 8.43 -0.35 19.34
CA PRO A 125 8.35 0.59 18.24
C PRO A 125 7.16 1.54 18.23
N GLY A 126 6.07 1.19 18.89
CA GLY A 126 4.89 2.04 18.98
C GLY A 126 4.76 2.79 20.30
N ALA A 127 5.71 2.61 21.22
CA ALA A 127 5.60 3.12 22.58
C ALA A 127 6.06 4.56 22.74
N GLU A 128 6.80 5.10 21.80
CA GLU A 128 7.28 6.47 21.87
C GLU A 128 6.13 7.48 21.74
N LEU A 129 6.30 8.59 22.43
CA LEU A 129 5.31 9.64 22.39
C LEU A 129 5.17 10.18 20.97
N PRO A 130 3.95 10.46 20.51
CA PRO A 130 3.75 11.11 19.23
C PRO A 130 4.44 12.46 19.25
N ALA A 131 5.13 12.75 18.18
CA ALA A 131 5.80 14.02 18.03
C ALA A 131 4.79 15.13 17.83
#